data_f93200d6e5829330fb53dd5cc7378e2b
#
_entry.id   f93200d6e5829330fb53dd5cc7378e2b
#
_cell.length_a   1.000
_cell.length_b   1.000
_cell.length_c   1.000
_cell.angle_alpha   90.00
_cell.angle_beta   90.00
_cell.angle_gamma   90.00
#
_symmetry.space_group_name_H-M   'P 1'
#
loop_
_entity.id
_entity.type
_entity.pdbx_description
1 polymer ?
#
loop_
_entity_poly.entity_id
_entity_poly.type
_entity_poly.pdbx_seq_one_letter_code
_entity_poly.pdbx_strand_id
1 'polypeptide(L)'
;MKKISITLLAILSVILVGCSGSDTYRGSWKATDSKGGKFEIFFDAKNFTVKNSSGKSEKYDYTQNSVEIENSVTTYGIQLGDGRGYQINFPNADNETLGLIKDENGNPIYTISRKDYIKYEDVYKL
;
A
#
# COMPACT_ATOMS: atom_id res chain seq x y z
N MET A 1 38.40 -3.17 -15.72
CA MET A 1 38.43 -2.41 -15.41
C MET A 1 37.59 -1.71 -14.49
N LYS A 2 37.71 -0.55 -14.30
CA LYS A 2 37.00 0.15 -13.33
C LYS A 2 35.60 0.30 -13.66
N LYS A 3 35.21 0.12 -14.89
CA LYS A 3 33.85 0.25 -15.22
C LYS A 3 32.98 -0.77 -14.60
N ILE A 4 33.48 -1.93 -14.37
CA ILE A 4 32.74 -2.99 -13.75
C ILE A 4 32.31 -2.62 -12.36
N SER A 5 33.19 -1.99 -11.64
CA SER A 5 32.88 -1.57 -10.29
C SER A 5 31.79 -0.53 -10.26
N ILE A 6 31.83 0.35 -11.21
CA ILE A 6 30.86 1.41 -11.28
C ILE A 6 29.48 0.83 -11.60
N THR A 7 29.46 -0.13 -12.48
CA THR A 7 28.22 -0.77 -12.84
C THR A 7 27.58 -1.48 -11.65
N LEU A 8 28.39 -2.15 -10.90
CA LEU A 8 27.91 -2.86 -9.75
C LEU A 8 27.31 -1.90 -8.73
N LEU A 9 27.91 -0.77 -8.56
CA LEU A 9 27.41 0.21 -7.64
C LEU A 9 26.07 0.74 -8.12
N ALA A 10 25.92 0.93 -9.39
CA ALA A 10 24.66 1.41 -9.92
C ALA A 10 23.54 0.40 -9.70
N ILE A 11 23.84 -0.85 -9.80
CA ILE A 11 22.85 -1.88 -9.56
C ILE A 11 22.38 -1.84 -8.12
N LEU A 12 23.28 -1.63 -7.22
CA LEU A 12 22.93 -1.56 -5.83
C LEU A 12 22.02 -0.38 -5.57
N SER A 13 22.29 0.74 -6.19
CA SER A 13 21.43 1.90 -6.05
C SER A 13 20.04 1.63 -6.55
N VAL A 14 19.95 0.92 -7.64
CA VAL A 14 18.65 0.60 -8.21
C VAL A 14 17.84 -0.25 -7.26
N ILE A 15 18.48 -1.16 -6.57
CA ILE A 15 17.78 -2.00 -5.62
C ILE A 15 17.16 -1.15 -4.51
N LEU A 16 17.89 -0.17 -4.02
CA LEU A 16 17.37 0.69 -2.99
C LEU A 16 16.29 1.60 -3.50
N VAL A 17 16.49 2.10 -4.70
CA VAL A 17 15.55 2.99 -5.28
C VAL A 17 14.37 2.27 -5.85
N GLY A 18 14.55 1.00 -6.10
CA GLY A 18 13.49 0.19 -6.63
C GLY A 18 12.34 0.14 -5.65
N CYS A 19 12.03 1.23 -5.02
CA CYS A 19 10.96 1.34 -4.06
C CYS A 19 9.61 1.29 -4.74
N SER A 20 9.44 0.37 -5.67
CA SER A 20 8.15 0.08 -6.28
C SER A 20 7.29 -0.66 -5.27
N GLY A 21 5.99 -0.54 -5.43
CA GLY A 21 5.06 -1.23 -4.54
C GLY A 21 5.25 -2.73 -4.53
N SER A 22 5.11 -3.33 -3.37
CA SER A 22 5.23 -4.77 -3.21
C SER A 22 4.10 -5.52 -3.91
N ASP A 23 4.40 -6.71 -4.39
CA ASP A 23 3.39 -7.57 -5.01
C ASP A 23 2.26 -7.89 -4.06
N THR A 24 2.51 -7.86 -2.76
CA THR A 24 1.51 -8.20 -1.75
C THR A 24 0.27 -7.31 -1.86
N TYR A 25 0.45 -6.03 -2.16
CA TYR A 25 -0.71 -5.14 -2.23
C TYR A 25 -1.01 -4.63 -3.64
N ARG A 26 -0.28 -5.05 -4.67
CA ARG A 26 -0.60 -4.65 -6.04
C ARG A 26 -1.92 -5.25 -6.48
N GLY A 27 -2.58 -4.56 -7.39
CA GLY A 27 -3.84 -5.00 -7.95
C GLY A 27 -5.04 -4.33 -7.31
N SER A 28 -6.18 -4.93 -7.47
CA SER A 28 -7.46 -4.32 -7.12
C SER A 28 -7.90 -4.65 -5.71
N TRP A 29 -8.45 -3.65 -5.04
CA TRP A 29 -8.99 -3.78 -3.70
C TRP A 29 -10.34 -3.11 -3.60
N LYS A 30 -11.22 -3.67 -2.80
CA LYS A 30 -12.44 -3.00 -2.40
C LYS A 30 -12.14 -2.29 -1.08
N ALA A 31 -12.43 -1.01 -1.01
CA ALA A 31 -12.06 -0.18 0.12
C ALA A 31 -13.28 0.46 0.75
N THR A 32 -13.27 0.53 2.07
CA THR A 32 -14.35 1.15 2.83
C THR A 32 -13.73 2.19 3.75
N ASP A 33 -14.26 3.40 3.75
CA ASP A 33 -13.77 4.45 4.65
C ASP A 33 -14.51 4.39 5.99
N SER A 34 -14.17 5.30 6.90
CA SER A 34 -14.74 5.30 8.25
C SER A 34 -16.24 5.63 8.27
N LYS A 35 -16.76 6.18 7.20
CA LYS A 35 -18.17 6.54 7.11
C LYS A 35 -18.98 5.52 6.33
N GLY A 36 -18.36 4.43 5.96
CA GLY A 36 -19.02 3.39 5.18
C GLY A 36 -19.03 3.65 3.68
N GLY A 37 -18.31 4.68 3.23
CA GLY A 37 -18.18 4.95 1.80
C GLY A 37 -17.41 3.84 1.11
N LYS A 38 -17.79 3.50 -0.10
CA LYS A 38 -17.17 2.42 -0.86
C LYS A 38 -16.33 2.96 -2.00
N PHE A 39 -15.13 2.39 -2.13
CA PHE A 39 -14.17 2.79 -3.14
C PHE A 39 -13.51 1.57 -3.73
N GLU A 40 -12.91 1.74 -4.89
CA GLU A 40 -12.04 0.71 -5.46
C GLU A 40 -10.66 1.33 -5.54
N ILE A 41 -9.66 0.61 -5.06
CA ILE A 41 -8.28 1.07 -5.13
C ILE A 41 -7.48 0.06 -5.94
N PHE A 42 -6.74 0.57 -6.91
CA PHE A 42 -5.89 -0.27 -7.74
C PHE A 42 -4.45 0.19 -7.57
N PHE A 43 -3.60 -0.69 -7.08
CA PHE A 43 -2.17 -0.40 -6.92
C PHE A 43 -1.36 -0.97 -8.07
N ASP A 44 -0.60 -0.10 -8.71
CA ASP A 44 0.39 -0.50 -9.66
C ASP A 44 1.76 -0.35 -9.00
N ALA A 45 2.84 -0.62 -9.73
CA ALA A 45 4.18 -0.57 -9.16
C ALA A 45 4.57 0.81 -8.63
N LYS A 46 4.14 1.87 -9.30
CA LYS A 46 4.56 3.23 -8.97
C LYS A 46 3.43 4.23 -8.80
N ASN A 47 2.21 3.77 -8.94
CA ASN A 47 1.05 4.65 -8.75
C ASN A 47 -0.14 3.84 -8.28
N PHE A 48 -1.14 4.53 -7.74
CA PHE A 48 -2.39 3.87 -7.42
C PHE A 48 -3.55 4.81 -7.78
N THR A 49 -4.71 4.20 -8.02
CA THR A 49 -5.91 4.92 -8.41
C THR A 49 -6.99 4.63 -7.38
N VAL A 50 -7.69 5.67 -6.96
CA VAL A 50 -8.83 5.56 -6.04
C VAL A 50 -10.07 5.98 -6.81
N LYS A 51 -11.05 5.07 -6.90
CA LYS A 51 -12.29 5.32 -7.62
C LYS A 51 -13.43 5.29 -6.62
N ASN A 52 -14.24 6.35 -6.60
CA ASN A 52 -15.37 6.41 -5.68
C ASN A 52 -16.60 5.75 -6.28
N SER A 53 -17.69 5.67 -5.51
CA SER A 53 -18.91 5.00 -5.94
C SER A 53 -19.62 5.69 -7.09
N SER A 54 -19.32 6.95 -7.35
CA SER A 54 -19.91 7.63 -8.51
C SER A 54 -19.06 7.46 -9.77
N GLY A 55 -17.99 6.69 -9.69
CA GLY A 55 -17.15 6.41 -10.85
C GLY A 55 -16.02 7.39 -11.09
N LYS A 56 -15.88 8.39 -10.22
CA LYS A 56 -14.82 9.36 -10.36
C LYS A 56 -13.54 8.80 -9.76
N SER A 57 -12.43 8.93 -10.46
CA SER A 57 -11.17 8.38 -10.00
C SER A 57 -10.06 9.42 -9.94
N GLU A 58 -9.10 9.19 -9.04
CA GLU A 58 -7.92 10.01 -8.91
C GLU A 58 -6.71 9.09 -8.86
N LYS A 59 -5.62 9.53 -9.49
CA LYS A 59 -4.41 8.75 -9.58
C LYS A 59 -3.29 9.46 -8.83
N TYR A 60 -2.53 8.71 -8.07
CA TYR A 60 -1.43 9.23 -7.27
C TYR A 60 -0.16 8.44 -7.54
N ASP A 61 0.95 9.15 -7.71
CA ASP A 61 2.25 8.50 -7.80
C ASP A 61 2.74 8.26 -6.38
N TYR A 62 3.44 7.16 -6.18
CA TYR A 62 3.99 6.84 -4.86
C TYR A 62 5.27 6.04 -4.96
N THR A 63 6.01 6.01 -3.86
CA THR A 63 7.13 5.10 -3.69
C THR A 63 6.93 4.37 -2.37
N GLN A 64 7.39 3.12 -2.31
CA GLN A 64 7.39 2.38 -1.07
C GLN A 64 8.70 2.69 -0.35
N ASN A 65 8.62 3.26 0.83
CA ASN A 65 9.81 3.69 1.55
C ASN A 65 10.14 2.87 2.79
N SER A 66 9.29 1.93 3.15
CA SER A 66 9.61 1.04 4.28
C SER A 66 8.79 -0.24 4.24
N VAL A 67 9.32 -1.25 4.92
CA VAL A 67 8.62 -2.50 5.18
C VAL A 67 8.99 -2.87 6.61
N GLU A 68 8.00 -3.05 7.45
CA GLU A 68 8.24 -3.45 8.83
C GLU A 68 7.46 -4.72 9.12
N ILE A 69 8.11 -5.68 9.78
CA ILE A 69 7.46 -6.92 10.19
C ILE A 69 7.61 -7.04 11.68
N GLU A 70 6.49 -7.07 12.38
CA GLU A 70 6.51 -7.18 13.82
C GLU A 70 5.44 -8.17 14.24
N ASN A 71 5.81 -9.21 14.94
CA ASN A 71 4.90 -10.29 15.36
C ASN A 71 4.17 -10.91 14.15
N SER A 72 4.90 -11.07 13.05
CA SER A 72 4.39 -11.63 11.80
C SER A 72 3.40 -10.71 11.07
N VAL A 73 3.20 -9.50 11.56
CA VAL A 73 2.34 -8.52 10.90
C VAL A 73 3.21 -7.61 10.06
N THR A 74 2.88 -7.49 8.78
CA THR A 74 3.66 -6.67 7.84
C THR A 74 2.98 -5.33 7.61
N THR A 75 3.78 -4.28 7.65
CA THR A 75 3.33 -2.93 7.35
C THR A 75 4.25 -2.32 6.30
N TYR A 76 3.67 -1.84 5.22
CA TYR A 76 4.42 -1.17 4.17
C TYR A 76 4.20 0.34 4.30
N GLY A 77 5.30 1.10 4.26
CA GLY A 77 5.19 2.56 4.23
C GLY A 77 5.27 3.03 2.80
N ILE A 78 4.40 3.94 2.42
CA ILE A 78 4.43 4.56 1.11
C ILE A 78 4.39 6.07 1.25
N GLN A 79 4.97 6.75 0.26
CA GLN A 79 4.99 8.20 0.23
C GLN A 79 4.54 8.68 -1.14
N LEU A 80 3.60 9.60 -1.16
CA LEU A 80 3.09 10.18 -2.40
C LEU A 80 4.03 11.26 -2.89
N GLY A 81 3.89 11.62 -4.15
CA GLY A 81 4.71 12.65 -4.76
C GLY A 81 4.59 14.01 -4.09
N ASP A 82 3.47 14.29 -3.42
CA ASP A 82 3.25 15.54 -2.71
C ASP A 82 3.76 15.52 -1.27
N GLY A 83 4.38 14.43 -0.85
CA GLY A 83 4.99 14.33 0.48
C GLY A 83 4.15 13.62 1.52
N ARG A 84 2.87 13.36 1.24
CA ARG A 84 2.03 12.66 2.21
C ARG A 84 2.47 11.21 2.34
N GLY A 85 2.47 10.70 3.56
CA GLY A 85 2.83 9.32 3.84
C GLY A 85 1.63 8.52 4.31
N TYR A 86 1.63 7.24 3.96
CA TYR A 86 0.59 6.31 4.38
C TYR A 86 1.22 4.97 4.70
N GLN A 87 0.48 4.15 5.41
CA GLN A 87 0.91 2.80 5.75
C GLN A 87 -0.13 1.81 5.26
N ILE A 88 0.33 0.72 4.67
CA ILE A 88 -0.54 -0.38 4.28
C ILE A 88 -0.21 -1.53 5.21
N ASN A 89 -1.16 -1.86 6.08
CA ASN A 89 -0.95 -2.81 7.16
C ASN A 89 -1.84 -4.03 6.97
N PHE A 90 -1.28 -5.22 7.18
CA PHE A 90 -2.02 -6.47 7.10
C PHE A 90 -2.10 -7.05 8.51
N PRO A 91 -3.13 -6.69 9.29
CA PRO A 91 -3.19 -7.06 10.70
C PRO A 91 -3.36 -8.54 10.97
N ASN A 92 -3.90 -9.27 10.02
CA ASN A 92 -4.01 -10.72 10.16
C ASN A 92 -2.87 -11.37 9.38
N ALA A 93 -1.86 -11.87 10.07
CA ALA A 93 -0.67 -12.41 9.44
C ALA A 93 -0.96 -13.54 8.46
N ASP A 94 -2.04 -14.28 8.69
CA ASP A 94 -2.38 -15.41 7.85
C ASP A 94 -3.29 -15.02 6.67
N ASN A 95 -3.67 -13.75 6.56
CA ASN A 95 -4.60 -13.34 5.53
C ASN A 95 -4.25 -11.96 4.97
N GLU A 96 -3.48 -11.96 3.91
CA GLU A 96 -3.08 -10.72 3.24
C GLU A 96 -4.10 -10.28 2.18
N THR A 97 -5.30 -10.83 2.21
CA THR A 97 -6.39 -10.35 1.36
C THR A 97 -7.24 -9.30 2.07
N LEU A 98 -6.87 -8.99 3.32
CA LEU A 98 -7.56 -8.00 4.15
C LEU A 98 -6.52 -7.10 4.79
N GLY A 99 -6.65 -5.82 4.61
CA GLY A 99 -5.67 -4.87 5.13
C GLY A 99 -6.27 -3.54 5.53
N LEU A 100 -5.41 -2.69 6.05
CA LEU A 100 -5.77 -1.33 6.45
C LEU A 100 -4.82 -0.35 5.80
N ILE A 101 -5.36 0.77 5.33
CA ILE A 101 -4.53 1.88 4.91
C ILE A 101 -4.65 2.95 6.00
N LYS A 102 -3.53 3.31 6.58
CA LYS A 102 -3.47 4.27 7.68
C LYS A 102 -2.68 5.51 7.26
N ASP A 103 -2.96 6.63 7.90
CA ASP A 103 -2.19 7.84 7.67
C ASP A 103 -0.89 7.79 8.47
N GLU A 104 -0.09 8.87 8.42
CA GLU A 104 1.19 8.93 9.11
C GLU A 104 1.07 8.80 10.62
N ASN A 105 -0.08 9.15 11.16
CA ASN A 105 -0.32 9.08 12.60
C ASN A 105 -0.91 7.75 13.03
N GLY A 106 -1.06 6.82 12.09
CA GLY A 106 -1.61 5.52 12.39
C GLY A 106 -3.12 5.45 12.40
N ASN A 107 -3.80 6.50 11.94
CA ASN A 107 -5.26 6.49 11.88
C ASN A 107 -5.74 5.74 10.64
N PRO A 108 -6.65 4.78 10.78
CA PRO A 108 -7.15 4.05 9.62
C PRO A 108 -7.97 4.97 8.73
N ILE A 109 -7.66 4.94 7.44
CA ILE A 109 -8.40 5.72 6.45
C ILE A 109 -9.30 4.80 5.64
N TYR A 110 -8.77 3.67 5.23
CA TYR A 110 -9.53 2.67 4.49
C TYR A 110 -9.29 1.28 5.06
N THR A 111 -10.34 0.47 5.01
CA THR A 111 -10.22 -0.97 5.18
C THR A 111 -10.29 -1.55 3.78
N ILE A 112 -9.33 -2.38 3.41
CA ILE A 112 -9.25 -2.94 2.06
C ILE A 112 -9.36 -4.45 2.09
N SER A 113 -10.05 -4.98 1.09
CA SER A 113 -10.23 -6.43 0.94
C SER A 113 -10.23 -6.78 -0.54
N ARG A 114 -9.72 -7.95 -0.86
CA ARG A 114 -9.72 -8.42 -2.24
C ARG A 114 -11.11 -8.82 -2.72
N LYS A 115 -11.96 -9.23 -1.81
CA LYS A 115 -13.25 -9.82 -2.18
C LYS A 115 -14.45 -8.95 -1.91
N ASP A 116 -14.55 -8.38 -0.72
CA ASP A 116 -15.75 -7.69 -0.27
C ASP A 116 -15.44 -6.34 0.35
N TYR A 117 -16.48 -5.52 0.49
CA TYR A 117 -16.36 -4.28 1.26
C TYR A 117 -16.51 -4.63 2.73
N ILE A 118 -15.43 -4.47 3.49
CA ILE A 118 -15.36 -4.84 4.90
C ILE A 118 -15.23 -3.56 5.73
N LYS A 119 -16.00 -3.42 6.79
CA LYS A 119 -15.89 -2.26 7.67
C LYS A 119 -14.73 -2.44 8.62
N TYR A 120 -14.13 -1.34 9.03
CA TYR A 120 -12.99 -1.37 9.94
C TYR A 120 -13.29 -2.19 11.21
N GLU A 121 -14.46 -1.98 11.79
CA GLU A 121 -14.82 -2.66 13.02
C GLU A 121 -14.92 -4.18 12.87
N ASP A 122 -15.04 -4.68 11.65
CA ASP A 122 -15.13 -6.12 11.41
C ASP A 122 -13.79 -6.77 11.10
N VAL A 123 -12.73 -5.99 10.92
CA VAL A 123 -11.42 -6.51 10.55
C VAL A 123 -10.89 -7.53 11.56
N TYR A 124 -11.01 -7.22 12.83
CA TYR A 124 -10.47 -8.08 13.87
C TYR A 124 -11.43 -9.20 14.29
N LYS A 125 -12.58 -9.28 13.66
CA LYS A 125 -13.53 -10.36 13.91
C LYS A 125 -13.39 -11.50 12.91
N LEU A 126 -12.63 -11.29 11.86
CA LEU A 126 -12.51 -12.25 10.75
C LEU A 126 -11.43 -13.29 10.96
#